data_d66e3a8be434755f6ac066bd81f9c5b7
#
_entry.id   d66e3a8be434755f6ac066bd81f9c5b7
#
_cell.length_a   1.000
_cell.length_b   1.000
_cell.length_c   1.000
_cell.angle_alpha   90.00
_cell.angle_beta   90.00
_cell.angle_gamma   90.00
#
_symmetry.space_group_name_H-M   'P 1'
#
loop_
_entity.id
_entity.type
_entity.pdbx_description
1 polymer ?
#
loop_
_entity_poly.entity_id
_entity_poly.type
_entity_poly.pdbx_seq_one_letter_code
_entity_poly.pdbx_strand_id
1 'polypeptide(L)'
;MSAAVRRLACASLALFATNTFAASCGAPPSGELKAERLASVTPSRTEPGLYEGPVWVGDALYFSDFSFAKGFPSRVRKLAADGTVSTLIEDSGSNGLAVDGRGELVLASHKDKALVRLDRHGKRVTIAGSFKGNVFNSPNDIAIARDGSIYFTDPDWQKAAAPGGQPVTGIYRVGTDGAVTLVDGSRRNPNGIALLPAGDVLYVNASDGLLMAYPIVKGGPQAGRALVRDLQEADGMTLDCHGNLYVTEHGSKRVRVFSPQGRQLATIRVDANITNAAFGGKDGKTLYMTGAGALWRLPLDVGGMPY
;
A
#
# COMPACT_ATOMS: atom_id res chain seq x y z
N MET A 1 -34.39 72.29 7.89
CA MET A 1 -32.97 71.92 8.00
C MET A 1 -32.89 70.69 8.84
N SER A 2 -32.77 69.52 8.24
CA SER A 2 -32.74 68.20 8.95
C SER A 2 -31.35 67.60 8.83
N ALA A 3 -30.69 67.37 9.94
CA ALA A 3 -29.38 66.77 10.00
C ALA A 3 -29.49 65.24 10.06
N ALA A 4 -28.98 64.59 9.02
CA ALA A 4 -28.91 63.12 8.95
C ALA A 4 -27.70 62.59 9.74
N VAL A 5 -27.96 61.83 10.78
CA VAL A 5 -26.94 61.09 11.54
C VAL A 5 -26.62 59.76 10.83
N ARG A 6 -25.41 59.61 10.28
CA ARG A 6 -24.89 58.37 9.76
C ARG A 6 -24.38 57.51 10.93
N ARG A 7 -24.99 56.35 11.13
CA ARG A 7 -24.46 55.29 12.03
C ARG A 7 -23.45 54.48 11.26
N LEU A 8 -22.18 54.49 11.71
CA LEU A 8 -21.16 53.51 11.31
C LEU A 8 -21.47 52.19 12.01
N ALA A 9 -21.69 51.15 11.25
CA ALA A 9 -21.74 49.80 11.76
C ALA A 9 -20.29 49.22 11.75
N CYS A 10 -19.71 49.03 12.92
CA CYS A 10 -18.49 48.24 13.07
C CYS A 10 -18.83 46.77 12.90
N ALA A 11 -18.42 46.19 11.77
CA ALA A 11 -18.44 44.74 11.59
C ALA A 11 -17.21 44.12 12.29
N SER A 12 -17.45 43.46 13.39
CA SER A 12 -16.42 42.65 14.08
C SER A 12 -16.17 41.39 13.27
N LEU A 13 -15.03 41.30 12.58
CA LEU A 13 -14.53 40.04 12.00
C LEU A 13 -14.04 39.13 13.15
N ALA A 14 -14.84 38.14 13.51
CA ALA A 14 -14.37 37.05 14.35
C ALA A 14 -13.45 36.13 13.50
N LEU A 15 -12.13 36.21 13.71
CA LEU A 15 -11.18 35.22 13.23
C LEU A 15 -11.44 33.93 14.01
N PHE A 16 -12.09 32.95 13.39
CA PHE A 16 -12.05 31.58 13.85
C PHE A 16 -10.66 31.01 13.50
N ALA A 17 -9.76 31.01 14.48
CA ALA A 17 -8.54 30.23 14.40
C ALA A 17 -8.94 28.75 14.46
N THR A 18 -8.97 28.09 13.32
CA THR A 18 -9.03 26.64 13.27
C THR A 18 -7.67 26.10 13.72
N ASN A 19 -7.54 25.80 15.01
CA ASN A 19 -6.44 24.99 15.51
C ASN A 19 -6.60 23.57 14.93
N THR A 20 -6.09 23.34 13.75
CA THR A 20 -5.77 21.99 13.30
C THR A 20 -4.58 21.53 14.13
N PHE A 21 -4.84 20.79 15.22
CA PHE A 21 -3.82 19.98 15.83
C PHE A 21 -3.35 18.97 14.77
N ALA A 22 -2.25 19.26 14.09
CA ALA A 22 -1.49 18.23 13.41
C ALA A 22 -1.07 17.25 14.53
N ALA A 23 -1.66 16.06 14.56
CA ALA A 23 -1.25 15.02 15.49
C ALA A 23 0.26 14.88 15.34
N SER A 24 1.02 14.97 16.46
CA SER A 24 2.47 14.83 16.43
C SER A 24 2.81 13.48 15.80
N CYS A 25 3.71 13.46 14.84
CA CYS A 25 4.10 12.25 14.12
C CYS A 25 4.62 11.13 15.05
N GLY A 26 5.04 11.47 16.25
CA GLY A 26 5.61 10.53 17.21
C GLY A 26 7.03 10.07 16.83
N ALA A 27 7.67 9.29 17.71
CA ALA A 27 9.02 8.80 17.47
C ALA A 27 8.99 7.50 16.64
N PRO A 28 9.89 7.34 15.63
CA PRO A 28 10.01 6.08 14.91
C PRO A 28 10.55 4.97 15.83
N PRO A 29 10.26 3.68 15.55
CA PRO A 29 10.76 2.58 16.35
C PRO A 29 12.29 2.46 16.24
N SER A 30 12.90 1.87 17.26
CA SER A 30 14.33 1.58 17.30
C SER A 30 14.60 0.19 17.90
N GLY A 31 15.73 -0.41 17.56
CA GLY A 31 16.14 -1.71 18.08
C GLY A 31 15.32 -2.88 17.52
N GLU A 32 15.15 -3.93 18.33
CA GLU A 32 14.37 -5.11 17.96
C GLU A 32 13.05 -5.13 18.71
N LEU A 33 11.96 -5.34 17.96
CA LEU A 33 10.58 -5.38 18.44
C LEU A 33 9.94 -6.70 18.02
N LYS A 34 8.88 -7.12 18.72
CA LYS A 34 8.09 -8.31 18.39
C LYS A 34 6.63 -7.93 18.22
N ALA A 35 6.05 -8.32 17.08
CA ALA A 35 4.63 -8.11 16.82
C ALA A 35 3.77 -9.19 17.48
N GLU A 36 2.54 -8.84 17.81
CA GLU A 36 1.51 -9.73 18.34
C GLU A 36 0.73 -10.39 17.19
N ARG A 37 0.65 -11.72 17.19
CA ARG A 37 -0.23 -12.45 16.27
C ARG A 37 -1.69 -12.29 16.70
N LEU A 38 -2.57 -12.00 15.76
CA LEU A 38 -4.01 -11.88 16.01
C LEU A 38 -4.64 -13.29 16.04
N ALA A 39 -4.98 -13.77 17.22
CA ALA A 39 -5.54 -15.11 17.44
C ALA A 39 -6.94 -15.30 16.81
N SER A 40 -7.71 -14.22 16.62
CA SER A 40 -9.02 -14.25 15.98
C SER A 40 -9.00 -14.53 14.48
N VAL A 41 -7.82 -14.41 13.85
CA VAL A 41 -7.66 -14.61 12.42
C VAL A 41 -7.07 -16.00 12.18
N THR A 42 -7.94 -16.93 11.82
CA THR A 42 -7.55 -18.30 11.45
C THR A 42 -7.58 -18.46 9.94
N PRO A 43 -6.71 -19.32 9.36
CA PRO A 43 -6.77 -19.64 7.95
C PRO A 43 -8.17 -20.14 7.57
N SER A 44 -8.76 -19.52 6.57
CA SER A 44 -10.10 -19.89 6.07
C SER A 44 -10.03 -20.89 4.91
N ARG A 45 -8.83 -21.33 4.57
CA ARG A 45 -8.56 -22.30 3.49
C ARG A 45 -7.71 -23.44 4.02
N THR A 46 -7.91 -24.61 3.46
CA THR A 46 -7.06 -25.80 3.68
C THR A 46 -5.85 -25.83 2.75
N GLU A 47 -5.94 -25.11 1.60
CA GLU A 47 -4.86 -25.03 0.61
C GLU A 47 -3.84 -23.96 1.01
N PRO A 48 -2.55 -24.15 0.65
CA PRO A 48 -1.53 -23.13 0.83
C PRO A 48 -1.93 -21.81 0.16
N GLY A 49 -1.75 -20.69 0.87
CA GLY A 49 -2.06 -19.36 0.39
C GLY A 49 -1.47 -18.30 1.30
N LEU A 50 -1.71 -17.04 0.93
CA LEU A 50 -1.19 -15.89 1.66
C LEU A 50 -2.30 -14.88 1.91
N TYR A 51 -2.14 -14.09 2.96
CA TYR A 51 -2.82 -12.80 3.13
C TYR A 51 -1.90 -11.71 2.60
N GLU A 52 -2.46 -10.76 1.85
CA GLU A 52 -1.72 -9.73 1.14
C GLU A 52 -2.46 -8.40 1.07
N GLY A 53 -1.71 -7.37 0.64
CA GLY A 53 -2.23 -6.04 0.33
C GLY A 53 -3.05 -5.41 1.43
N PRO A 54 -2.57 -5.35 2.68
CA PRO A 54 -3.36 -4.75 3.75
C PRO A 54 -3.56 -3.27 3.50
N VAL A 55 -4.79 -2.78 3.71
CA VAL A 55 -5.11 -1.35 3.68
C VAL A 55 -6.14 -1.04 4.77
N TRP A 56 -5.91 0.05 5.50
CA TRP A 56 -6.86 0.53 6.51
C TRP A 56 -7.85 1.50 5.89
N VAL A 57 -9.15 1.22 6.00
CA VAL A 57 -10.23 2.09 5.49
C VAL A 57 -11.26 2.31 6.58
N GLY A 58 -11.47 3.57 6.94
CA GLY A 58 -12.42 3.93 8.00
C GLY A 58 -12.00 3.33 9.35
N ASP A 59 -12.68 2.26 9.77
CA ASP A 59 -12.49 1.60 11.06
C ASP A 59 -12.01 0.15 10.95
N ALA A 60 -11.59 -0.30 9.77
CA ALA A 60 -11.24 -1.70 9.52
C ALA A 60 -10.02 -1.87 8.62
N LEU A 61 -9.35 -3.01 8.80
CA LEU A 61 -8.31 -3.49 7.90
C LEU A 61 -8.94 -4.36 6.81
N TYR A 62 -8.65 -4.04 5.55
CA TYR A 62 -8.98 -4.87 4.39
C TYR A 62 -7.71 -5.54 3.90
N PHE A 63 -7.82 -6.78 3.44
CA PHE A 63 -6.69 -7.54 2.91
C PHE A 63 -7.17 -8.62 1.94
N SER A 64 -6.30 -9.00 1.01
CA SER A 64 -6.51 -10.14 0.11
C SER A 64 -6.18 -11.45 0.82
N ASP A 65 -7.01 -12.49 0.59
CA ASP A 65 -6.80 -13.87 1.02
C ASP A 65 -6.86 -14.75 -0.23
N PHE A 66 -5.70 -15.23 -0.71
CA PHE A 66 -5.61 -16.01 -1.95
C PHE A 66 -4.90 -17.34 -1.75
N SER A 67 -5.12 -18.28 -2.69
CA SER A 67 -4.36 -19.51 -2.81
C SER A 67 -3.57 -19.55 -4.12
N PHE A 68 -2.55 -20.43 -4.16
CA PHE A 68 -1.74 -20.67 -5.36
C PHE A 68 -2.39 -21.63 -6.35
N ALA A 69 -3.65 -21.98 -6.16
CA ALA A 69 -4.39 -22.84 -7.06
C ALA A 69 -4.60 -22.18 -8.43
N LYS A 70 -4.85 -23.01 -9.46
CA LYS A 70 -5.13 -22.53 -10.82
C LYS A 70 -6.28 -21.51 -10.83
N GLY A 71 -6.09 -20.40 -11.54
CA GLY A 71 -7.04 -19.31 -11.64
C GLY A 71 -6.94 -18.29 -10.52
N PHE A 72 -5.97 -18.46 -9.61
CA PHE A 72 -5.72 -17.53 -8.50
C PHE A 72 -6.98 -17.20 -7.69
N PRO A 73 -7.59 -18.19 -6.99
CA PRO A 73 -8.72 -17.94 -6.12
C PRO A 73 -8.34 -16.96 -5.02
N SER A 74 -9.02 -15.82 -4.97
CA SER A 74 -8.72 -14.73 -4.03
C SER A 74 -10.00 -14.09 -3.52
N ARG A 75 -9.99 -13.66 -2.25
CA ARG A 75 -11.06 -12.92 -1.59
C ARG A 75 -10.52 -11.64 -0.99
N VAL A 76 -11.34 -10.61 -0.91
CA VAL A 76 -11.07 -9.48 -0.02
C VAL A 76 -11.76 -9.74 1.31
N ARG A 77 -10.95 -9.76 2.38
CA ARG A 77 -11.41 -9.92 3.76
C ARG A 77 -11.39 -8.57 4.48
N LYS A 78 -12.24 -8.46 5.49
CA LYS A 78 -12.33 -7.30 6.40
C LYS A 78 -12.11 -7.78 7.83
N LEU A 79 -11.12 -7.20 8.53
CA LEU A 79 -10.95 -7.31 9.98
C LEU A 79 -11.51 -6.02 10.60
N ALA A 80 -12.63 -6.15 11.31
CA ALA A 80 -13.24 -5.04 12.03
C ALA A 80 -12.52 -4.74 13.35
N ALA A 81 -12.80 -3.58 13.96
CA ALA A 81 -12.18 -3.13 15.21
C ALA A 81 -12.47 -4.08 16.40
N ASP A 82 -13.58 -4.81 16.38
CA ASP A 82 -13.95 -5.81 17.38
C ASP A 82 -13.21 -7.16 17.21
N GLY A 83 -12.36 -7.28 16.18
CA GLY A 83 -11.63 -8.50 15.83
C GLY A 83 -12.41 -9.49 14.95
N THR A 84 -13.64 -9.16 14.56
CA THR A 84 -14.43 -10.00 13.63
C THR A 84 -13.86 -9.95 12.22
N VAL A 85 -13.67 -11.12 11.60
CA VAL A 85 -13.24 -11.25 10.22
C VAL A 85 -14.41 -11.69 9.33
N SER A 86 -14.68 -10.91 8.30
CA SER A 86 -15.71 -11.20 7.29
C SER A 86 -15.14 -11.16 5.89
N THR A 87 -15.88 -11.71 4.92
CA THR A 87 -15.54 -11.58 3.49
C THR A 87 -16.32 -10.43 2.88
N LEU A 88 -15.63 -9.50 2.24
CA LEU A 88 -16.24 -8.41 1.48
C LEU A 88 -16.50 -8.82 0.02
N ILE A 89 -15.55 -9.53 -0.60
CA ILE A 89 -15.62 -9.96 -2.00
C ILE A 89 -15.15 -11.41 -2.08
N GLU A 90 -16.01 -12.30 -2.57
CA GLU A 90 -15.69 -13.75 -2.64
C GLU A 90 -14.75 -14.13 -3.78
N ASP A 91 -14.77 -13.44 -4.90
CA ASP A 91 -13.93 -13.69 -6.07
C ASP A 91 -13.27 -12.39 -6.54
N SER A 92 -12.33 -11.91 -5.74
CA SER A 92 -11.66 -10.63 -6.02
C SER A 92 -10.57 -10.74 -7.07
N GLY A 93 -9.89 -11.88 -7.16
CA GLY A 93 -8.69 -12.06 -7.97
C GLY A 93 -7.50 -11.19 -7.51
N SER A 94 -7.63 -10.51 -6.37
CA SER A 94 -6.69 -9.48 -5.90
C SER A 94 -5.47 -10.05 -5.18
N ASN A 95 -4.38 -9.30 -5.26
CA ASN A 95 -3.20 -9.36 -4.41
C ASN A 95 -3.10 -8.05 -3.61
N GLY A 96 -2.41 -7.03 -4.10
CA GLY A 96 -2.33 -5.72 -3.45
C GLY A 96 -3.67 -4.96 -3.47
N LEU A 97 -3.90 -4.17 -2.42
CA LEU A 97 -5.02 -3.25 -2.31
C LEU A 97 -4.52 -1.85 -2.01
N ALA A 98 -5.22 -0.85 -2.53
CA ALA A 98 -5.05 0.56 -2.17
C ALA A 98 -6.40 1.25 -2.08
N VAL A 99 -6.41 2.47 -1.55
CA VAL A 99 -7.61 3.34 -1.51
C VAL A 99 -7.33 4.59 -2.33
N ASP A 100 -8.21 4.93 -3.24
CA ASP A 100 -8.07 6.16 -4.01
C ASP A 100 -8.60 7.39 -3.27
N GLY A 101 -8.39 8.57 -3.84
CA GLY A 101 -8.83 9.84 -3.25
C GLY A 101 -10.35 9.98 -3.08
N ARG A 102 -11.15 9.01 -3.56
CA ARG A 102 -12.61 8.93 -3.37
C ARG A 102 -13.01 7.99 -2.26
N GLY A 103 -12.02 7.31 -1.62
CA GLY A 103 -12.26 6.26 -0.65
C GLY A 103 -12.68 4.92 -1.27
N GLU A 104 -12.47 4.73 -2.59
CA GLU A 104 -12.79 3.50 -3.31
C GLU A 104 -11.59 2.55 -3.33
N LEU A 105 -11.84 1.24 -3.18
CA LEU A 105 -10.77 0.23 -3.24
C LEU A 105 -10.26 0.06 -4.67
N VAL A 106 -8.94 0.08 -4.80
CA VAL A 106 -8.21 -0.31 -6.01
C VAL A 106 -7.49 -1.62 -5.76
N LEU A 107 -7.69 -2.58 -6.63
CA LEU A 107 -7.17 -3.93 -6.55
C LEU A 107 -6.13 -4.17 -7.64
N ALA A 108 -4.98 -4.70 -7.28
CA ALA A 108 -4.07 -5.34 -8.23
C ALA A 108 -4.57 -6.77 -8.46
N SER A 109 -5.24 -6.99 -9.59
CA SER A 109 -5.89 -8.26 -9.87
C SER A 109 -4.99 -9.20 -10.69
N HIS A 110 -4.52 -10.26 -10.05
CA HIS A 110 -3.80 -11.34 -10.74
C HIS A 110 -4.70 -12.11 -11.69
N LYS A 111 -5.97 -12.29 -11.32
CA LYS A 111 -6.96 -13.00 -12.14
C LYS A 111 -7.28 -12.23 -13.43
N ASP A 112 -7.56 -10.93 -13.31
CA ASP A 112 -7.97 -10.10 -14.44
C ASP A 112 -6.77 -9.52 -15.21
N LYS A 113 -5.54 -9.67 -14.69
CA LYS A 113 -4.33 -9.04 -15.26
C LYS A 113 -4.46 -7.53 -15.35
N ALA A 114 -5.04 -6.92 -14.32
CA ALA A 114 -5.46 -5.52 -14.38
C ALA A 114 -5.42 -4.84 -13.02
N LEU A 115 -5.36 -3.52 -13.04
CA LEU A 115 -5.82 -2.69 -11.93
C LEU A 115 -7.33 -2.51 -12.06
N VAL A 116 -8.06 -2.82 -10.98
CA VAL A 116 -9.53 -2.77 -10.93
C VAL A 116 -9.95 -1.89 -9.77
N ARG A 117 -10.84 -0.95 -10.02
CA ARG A 117 -11.52 -0.17 -8.97
C ARG A 117 -12.85 -0.81 -8.64
N LEU A 118 -13.17 -0.83 -7.34
CA LEU A 118 -14.53 -1.10 -6.87
C LEU A 118 -15.18 0.23 -6.55
N ASP A 119 -16.23 0.54 -7.29
CA ASP A 119 -17.04 1.70 -6.96
C ASP A 119 -17.85 1.48 -5.66
N ARG A 120 -18.46 2.53 -5.16
CA ARG A 120 -19.30 2.50 -3.94
C ARG A 120 -20.48 1.52 -4.00
N HIS A 121 -20.83 1.00 -5.18
CA HIS A 121 -21.88 -0.01 -5.39
C HIS A 121 -21.31 -1.43 -5.54
N GLY A 122 -19.97 -1.61 -5.40
CA GLY A 122 -19.28 -2.88 -5.58
C GLY A 122 -19.06 -3.27 -7.05
N LYS A 123 -19.34 -2.36 -8.00
CA LYS A 123 -19.11 -2.62 -9.42
C LYS A 123 -17.62 -2.52 -9.72
N ARG A 124 -17.12 -3.51 -10.44
CA ARG A 124 -15.72 -3.58 -10.90
C ARG A 124 -15.55 -2.72 -12.14
N VAL A 125 -14.57 -1.83 -12.11
CA VAL A 125 -14.18 -0.97 -13.23
C VAL A 125 -12.68 -1.15 -13.49
N THR A 126 -12.32 -1.65 -14.67
CA THR A 126 -10.91 -1.77 -15.06
C THR A 126 -10.31 -0.38 -15.25
N ILE A 127 -9.21 -0.11 -14.54
CA ILE A 127 -8.41 1.11 -14.67
C ILE A 127 -7.38 0.94 -15.78
N ALA A 128 -6.63 -0.17 -15.76
CA ALA A 128 -5.61 -0.53 -16.75
C ALA A 128 -5.48 -2.04 -16.80
N GLY A 129 -5.51 -2.64 -18.00
CA GLY A 129 -5.43 -4.11 -18.21
C GLY A 129 -4.31 -4.52 -19.16
N SER A 130 -3.60 -3.57 -19.78
CA SER A 130 -2.55 -3.89 -20.74
C SER A 130 -1.55 -2.75 -20.92
N PHE A 131 -0.38 -3.12 -21.43
CA PHE A 131 0.63 -2.17 -21.90
C PHE A 131 1.18 -2.65 -23.25
N LYS A 132 1.21 -1.74 -24.25
CA LYS A 132 1.66 -2.03 -25.63
C LYS A 132 1.00 -3.28 -26.25
N GLY A 133 -0.31 -3.46 -25.98
CA GLY A 133 -1.11 -4.56 -26.54
C GLY A 133 -1.01 -5.89 -25.78
N ASN A 134 -0.13 -6.03 -24.79
CA ASN A 134 0.00 -7.23 -23.97
C ASN A 134 -0.67 -7.01 -22.62
N VAL A 135 -1.39 -8.01 -22.10
CA VAL A 135 -1.91 -8.01 -20.72
C VAL A 135 -0.75 -8.00 -19.71
N PHE A 136 -1.00 -7.49 -18.51
CA PHE A 136 0.01 -7.54 -17.44
C PHE A 136 0.32 -8.97 -16.99
N ASN A 137 1.43 -9.16 -16.28
CA ASN A 137 1.82 -10.45 -15.73
C ASN A 137 1.01 -10.79 -14.47
N SER A 138 1.26 -10.10 -13.39
CA SER A 138 0.59 -10.31 -12.12
C SER A 138 0.63 -9.02 -11.31
N PRO A 139 -0.18 -7.98 -11.66
CA PRO A 139 -0.20 -6.73 -10.90
C PRO A 139 -0.25 -7.02 -9.40
N ASN A 140 0.75 -6.53 -8.66
CA ASN A 140 1.00 -6.99 -7.30
C ASN A 140 0.70 -5.88 -6.27
N ASP A 141 1.58 -4.93 -6.07
CA ASP A 141 1.41 -3.87 -5.07
C ASP A 141 1.15 -2.51 -5.72
N ILE A 142 0.51 -1.58 -5.00
CA ILE A 142 -0.05 -0.33 -5.54
C ILE A 142 0.32 0.86 -4.65
N ALA A 143 0.76 1.95 -5.27
CA ALA A 143 0.87 3.26 -4.64
C ALA A 143 0.09 4.30 -5.46
N ILE A 144 -0.78 5.07 -4.81
CA ILE A 144 -1.60 6.10 -5.46
C ILE A 144 -1.09 7.48 -5.07
N ALA A 145 -0.81 8.31 -6.07
CA ALA A 145 -0.38 9.69 -5.88
C ALA A 145 -1.59 10.61 -5.60
N ARG A 146 -1.33 11.74 -4.95
CA ARG A 146 -2.38 12.74 -4.65
C ARG A 146 -3.07 13.30 -5.90
N ASP A 147 -2.38 13.31 -7.04
CA ASP A 147 -2.98 13.72 -8.31
C ASP A 147 -3.89 12.65 -8.91
N GLY A 148 -3.93 11.44 -8.34
CA GLY A 148 -4.69 10.30 -8.83
C GLY A 148 -3.91 9.39 -9.79
N SER A 149 -2.65 9.69 -10.12
CA SER A 149 -1.76 8.75 -10.82
C SER A 149 -1.52 7.52 -9.97
N ILE A 150 -1.45 6.34 -10.58
CA ILE A 150 -1.28 5.06 -9.89
C ILE A 150 0.04 4.44 -10.33
N TYR A 151 0.85 4.03 -9.37
CA TYR A 151 2.05 3.24 -9.60
C TYR A 151 1.81 1.83 -9.11
N PHE A 152 2.29 0.83 -9.84
CA PHE A 152 2.14 -0.56 -9.44
C PHE A 152 3.29 -1.42 -9.95
N THR A 153 3.49 -2.54 -9.28
CA THR A 153 4.47 -3.56 -9.64
C THR A 153 3.79 -4.71 -10.38
N ASP A 154 4.49 -5.29 -11.35
CA ASP A 154 3.99 -6.37 -12.21
C ASP A 154 5.03 -7.51 -12.31
N PRO A 155 5.21 -8.31 -11.24
CA PRO A 155 6.06 -9.50 -11.25
C PRO A 155 5.41 -10.66 -12.00
N ASP A 156 6.13 -11.79 -12.17
CA ASP A 156 5.62 -13.01 -12.80
C ASP A 156 5.49 -14.21 -11.82
N TRP A 157 5.37 -13.94 -10.53
CA TRP A 157 5.33 -14.97 -9.48
C TRP A 157 4.17 -15.97 -9.63
N GLN A 158 3.03 -15.51 -10.13
CA GLN A 158 1.83 -16.31 -10.26
C GLN A 158 1.64 -16.89 -11.66
N LYS A 159 2.72 -16.93 -12.46
CA LYS A 159 2.69 -17.38 -13.85
C LYS A 159 2.07 -18.78 -14.03
N ALA A 160 2.29 -19.70 -13.09
CA ALA A 160 1.71 -21.03 -13.13
C ALA A 160 0.20 -21.03 -12.81
N ALA A 161 -0.26 -20.20 -11.85
CA ALA A 161 -1.65 -20.12 -11.45
C ALA A 161 -2.49 -19.27 -12.42
N ALA A 162 -1.90 -18.20 -12.93
CA ALA A 162 -2.56 -17.24 -13.83
C ALA A 162 -1.51 -16.62 -14.80
N PRO A 163 -1.30 -17.19 -15.99
CA PRO A 163 -0.30 -16.71 -16.95
C PRO A 163 -0.53 -15.27 -17.37
N GLY A 164 0.54 -14.48 -17.44
CA GLY A 164 0.56 -13.11 -17.95
C GLY A 164 1.01 -13.01 -19.40
N GLY A 165 1.16 -11.78 -19.90
CA GLY A 165 1.50 -11.51 -21.31
C GLY A 165 2.64 -10.54 -21.53
N GLN A 166 3.13 -9.82 -20.48
CA GLN A 166 4.26 -8.91 -20.66
C GLN A 166 5.57 -9.69 -20.85
N PRO A 167 6.46 -9.23 -21.75
CA PRO A 167 7.74 -9.89 -22.00
C PRO A 167 8.74 -9.70 -20.85
N VAL A 168 8.52 -8.72 -20.00
CA VAL A 168 9.37 -8.40 -18.83
C VAL A 168 8.50 -8.17 -17.61
N THR A 169 9.07 -8.38 -16.42
CA THR A 169 8.48 -7.86 -15.19
C THR A 169 8.78 -6.37 -15.08
N GLY A 170 7.89 -5.59 -14.47
CA GLY A 170 8.04 -4.14 -14.54
C GLY A 170 7.38 -3.35 -13.43
N ILE A 171 7.81 -2.11 -13.33
CA ILE A 171 7.17 -1.05 -12.54
C ILE A 171 6.44 -0.16 -13.53
N TYR A 172 5.15 0.07 -13.32
CA TYR A 172 4.31 0.84 -14.24
C TYR A 172 3.68 2.05 -13.54
N ARG A 173 3.31 3.04 -14.34
CA ARG A 173 2.50 4.18 -13.95
C ARG A 173 1.27 4.27 -14.85
N VAL A 174 0.11 4.48 -14.26
CA VAL A 174 -1.11 4.91 -14.95
C VAL A 174 -1.30 6.40 -14.66
N GLY A 175 -1.28 7.21 -15.69
CA GLY A 175 -1.53 8.65 -15.58
C GLY A 175 -2.99 8.97 -15.30
N THR A 176 -3.28 10.20 -14.93
CA THR A 176 -4.66 10.70 -14.73
C THR A 176 -5.49 10.70 -16.01
N ASP A 177 -4.81 10.68 -17.16
CA ASP A 177 -5.39 10.52 -18.50
C ASP A 177 -5.63 9.05 -18.89
N GLY A 178 -5.32 8.10 -17.99
CA GLY A 178 -5.41 6.66 -18.23
C GLY A 178 -4.23 6.07 -19.03
N ALA A 179 -3.26 6.89 -19.45
CA ALA A 179 -2.09 6.41 -20.19
C ALA A 179 -1.19 5.56 -19.28
N VAL A 180 -0.82 4.36 -19.76
CA VAL A 180 0.11 3.47 -19.08
C VAL A 180 1.53 3.71 -19.59
N THR A 181 2.48 3.85 -18.67
CA THR A 181 3.91 3.98 -18.98
C THR A 181 4.73 2.99 -18.16
N LEU A 182 5.78 2.43 -18.75
CA LEU A 182 6.77 1.61 -18.04
C LEU A 182 7.78 2.55 -17.36
N VAL A 183 7.89 2.44 -16.03
CA VAL A 183 8.85 3.19 -15.22
C VAL A 183 10.22 2.52 -15.26
N ASP A 184 10.25 1.21 -14.99
CA ASP A 184 11.46 0.41 -15.02
C ASP A 184 11.13 -1.05 -15.35
N GLY A 185 11.70 -1.60 -16.42
CA GLY A 185 11.56 -3.00 -16.83
C GLY A 185 12.83 -3.83 -16.57
N SER A 186 13.81 -3.27 -15.89
CA SER A 186 15.09 -3.95 -15.60
C SER A 186 15.07 -4.71 -14.27
N ARG A 187 14.04 -4.49 -13.43
CA ARG A 187 13.95 -5.11 -12.10
C ARG A 187 13.33 -6.51 -12.20
N ARG A 188 13.99 -7.48 -11.57
CA ARG A 188 13.47 -8.84 -11.51
C ARG A 188 12.41 -8.95 -10.41
N ASN A 189 11.18 -9.25 -10.81
CA ASN A 189 10.04 -9.41 -9.92
C ASN A 189 9.93 -8.28 -8.89
N PRO A 190 9.66 -7.01 -9.33
CA PRO A 190 9.38 -5.92 -8.40
C PRO A 190 8.14 -6.27 -7.58
N ASN A 191 8.16 -5.95 -6.28
CA ASN A 191 7.11 -6.32 -5.35
C ASN A 191 6.59 -5.09 -4.59
N GLY A 192 6.99 -4.88 -3.34
CA GLY A 192 6.52 -3.77 -2.54
C GLY A 192 6.82 -2.41 -3.18
N ILE A 193 5.84 -1.52 -3.12
CA ILE A 193 5.91 -0.17 -3.68
C ILE A 193 5.32 0.84 -2.69
N ALA A 194 5.96 1.97 -2.52
CA ALA A 194 5.47 3.06 -1.69
C ALA A 194 5.84 4.42 -2.28
N LEU A 195 4.99 5.41 -2.07
CA LEU A 195 5.18 6.77 -2.57
C LEU A 195 5.21 7.75 -1.39
N LEU A 196 6.21 8.63 -1.34
CA LEU A 196 6.18 9.72 -0.36
C LEU A 196 4.96 10.61 -0.57
N PRO A 197 4.35 11.16 0.50
CA PRO A 197 3.15 12.01 0.39
C PRO A 197 3.35 13.27 -0.44
N ALA A 198 4.57 13.77 -0.52
CA ALA A 198 4.92 14.87 -1.43
C ALA A 198 4.81 14.46 -2.90
N GLY A 199 4.80 13.13 -3.18
CA GLY A 199 4.75 12.60 -4.54
C GLY A 199 6.06 12.73 -5.30
N ASP A 200 7.16 12.99 -4.62
CA ASP A 200 8.46 13.31 -5.20
C ASP A 200 9.44 12.13 -5.22
N VAL A 201 9.17 11.05 -4.47
CA VAL A 201 9.98 9.83 -4.47
C VAL A 201 9.10 8.60 -4.43
N LEU A 202 9.30 7.71 -5.39
CA LEU A 202 8.73 6.36 -5.41
C LEU A 202 9.78 5.35 -4.93
N TYR A 203 9.44 4.53 -3.95
CA TYR A 203 10.25 3.43 -3.47
C TYR A 203 9.72 2.11 -3.98
N VAL A 204 10.62 1.23 -4.45
CA VAL A 204 10.27 -0.12 -4.91
C VAL A 204 11.34 -1.10 -4.49
N ASN A 205 10.96 -2.22 -3.94
CA ASN A 205 11.83 -3.37 -3.76
C ASN A 205 11.60 -4.44 -4.85
N ALA A 206 12.54 -5.35 -4.98
CA ALA A 206 12.44 -6.45 -5.94
C ALA A 206 13.21 -7.68 -5.44
N SER A 207 13.04 -8.82 -6.11
CA SER A 207 13.68 -10.09 -5.73
C SER A 207 15.20 -10.11 -5.94
N ASP A 208 15.79 -9.02 -6.40
CA ASP A 208 17.24 -8.83 -6.50
C ASP A 208 17.89 -8.30 -5.21
N GLY A 209 17.11 -8.14 -4.14
CA GLY A 209 17.58 -7.69 -2.84
C GLY A 209 17.83 -6.19 -2.73
N LEU A 210 17.36 -5.40 -3.70
CA LEU A 210 17.52 -3.95 -3.68
C LEU A 210 16.23 -3.25 -3.29
N LEU A 211 16.34 -2.21 -2.48
CA LEU A 211 15.35 -1.16 -2.33
C LEU A 211 15.79 0.02 -3.18
N MET A 212 14.99 0.38 -4.18
CA MET A 212 15.26 1.48 -5.09
C MET A 212 14.46 2.73 -4.70
N ALA A 213 15.04 3.90 -4.90
CA ALA A 213 14.35 5.18 -4.83
C ALA A 213 14.39 5.84 -6.22
N TYR A 214 13.21 6.13 -6.75
CA TYR A 214 13.00 6.81 -8.03
C TYR A 214 12.52 8.23 -7.77
N PRO A 215 13.35 9.27 -7.99
CA PRO A 215 12.90 10.65 -7.90
C PRO A 215 11.78 10.90 -8.93
N ILE A 216 10.74 11.61 -8.52
CA ILE A 216 9.66 12.03 -9.41
C ILE A 216 9.77 13.54 -9.61
N VAL A 217 9.93 13.96 -10.85
CA VAL A 217 9.94 15.36 -11.26
C VAL A 217 8.82 15.62 -12.26
N LYS A 218 8.63 16.87 -12.69
CA LYS A 218 7.68 17.20 -13.75
C LYS A 218 7.99 16.32 -14.98
N GLY A 219 7.05 15.48 -15.37
CA GLY A 219 7.18 14.51 -16.46
C GLY A 219 7.28 13.05 -16.01
N GLY A 220 7.41 12.78 -14.71
CA GLY A 220 7.35 11.45 -14.15
C GLY A 220 8.63 10.97 -13.46
N PRO A 221 8.68 9.66 -13.10
CA PRO A 221 9.82 9.06 -12.43
C PRO A 221 11.10 9.14 -13.28
N GLN A 222 12.22 9.43 -12.61
CA GLN A 222 13.56 9.43 -13.18
C GLN A 222 14.27 8.09 -12.90
N ALA A 223 15.49 7.92 -13.40
CA ALA A 223 16.31 6.75 -13.13
C ALA A 223 16.47 6.52 -11.62
N GLY A 224 16.19 5.30 -11.17
CA GLY A 224 16.25 4.91 -9.76
C GLY A 224 17.70 4.76 -9.27
N ARG A 225 17.90 5.02 -7.99
CA ARG A 225 19.15 4.69 -7.27
C ARG A 225 18.88 3.67 -6.17
N ALA A 226 19.81 2.74 -5.95
CA ALA A 226 19.69 1.80 -4.86
C ALA A 226 19.88 2.52 -3.51
N LEU A 227 18.90 2.36 -2.62
CA LEU A 227 18.90 2.88 -1.26
C LEU A 227 19.44 1.85 -0.27
N VAL A 228 18.96 0.59 -0.38
CA VAL A 228 19.41 -0.57 0.39
C VAL A 228 19.75 -1.70 -0.57
N ARG A 229 20.77 -2.54 -0.23
CA ARG A 229 21.33 -3.56 -1.15
C ARG A 229 21.37 -4.97 -0.60
N ASP A 230 20.78 -5.21 0.56
CA ASP A 230 20.88 -6.49 1.29
C ASP A 230 19.55 -7.02 1.80
N LEU A 231 18.44 -6.65 1.14
CA LEU A 231 17.13 -7.17 1.48
C LEU A 231 17.06 -8.69 1.19
N GLN A 232 16.38 -9.41 2.08
CA GLN A 232 16.22 -10.87 1.97
C GLN A 232 14.75 -11.17 1.65
N GLU A 233 14.47 -11.65 0.43
CA GLU A 233 13.11 -11.98 -0.01
C GLU A 233 12.13 -10.84 0.31
N ALA A 234 12.47 -9.62 -0.10
CA ALA A 234 11.65 -8.43 0.15
C ALA A 234 10.29 -8.57 -0.52
N ASP A 235 9.24 -8.26 0.26
CA ASP A 235 7.85 -8.37 -0.17
C ASP A 235 7.18 -6.98 -0.11
N GLY A 236 6.06 -6.79 0.55
CA GLY A 236 5.41 -5.50 0.63
C GLY A 236 6.14 -4.45 1.48
N MET A 237 5.64 -3.21 1.46
CA MET A 237 6.14 -2.13 2.31
C MET A 237 5.10 -1.05 2.59
N THR A 238 5.32 -0.29 3.68
CA THR A 238 4.57 0.92 4.01
C THR A 238 5.47 2.02 4.55
N LEU A 239 4.93 3.21 4.75
CA LEU A 239 5.64 4.38 5.27
C LEU A 239 5.02 4.91 6.55
N ASP A 240 5.84 5.40 7.46
CA ASP A 240 5.37 6.25 8.56
C ASP A 240 5.36 7.74 8.16
N CYS A 241 4.82 8.57 9.03
CA CYS A 241 4.67 10.01 8.81
C CYS A 241 6.00 10.79 8.73
N HIS A 242 7.13 10.18 9.06
CA HIS A 242 8.47 10.71 8.78
C HIS A 242 9.02 10.26 7.42
N GLY A 243 8.30 9.39 6.69
CA GLY A 243 8.76 8.76 5.46
C GLY A 243 9.73 7.61 5.70
N ASN A 244 9.81 7.05 6.93
CA ASN A 244 10.59 5.84 7.15
C ASN A 244 9.86 4.65 6.50
N LEU A 245 10.66 3.74 5.92
CA LEU A 245 10.20 2.60 5.15
C LEU A 245 10.15 1.36 6.04
N TYR A 246 9.00 0.70 6.07
CA TYR A 246 8.77 -0.57 6.74
C TYR A 246 8.71 -1.66 5.68
N VAL A 247 9.82 -2.33 5.43
CA VAL A 247 9.97 -3.33 4.37
C VAL A 247 9.86 -4.72 4.96
N THR A 248 8.91 -5.51 4.48
CA THR A 248 8.75 -6.91 4.89
C THR A 248 9.76 -7.79 4.19
N GLU A 249 10.32 -8.77 4.92
CA GLU A 249 11.22 -9.80 4.39
C GLU A 249 10.61 -11.18 4.69
N HIS A 250 10.01 -11.78 3.65
CA HIS A 250 9.09 -12.92 3.71
C HIS A 250 9.62 -14.11 4.55
N GLY A 251 10.61 -14.81 4.07
CA GLY A 251 11.16 -16.00 4.74
C GLY A 251 11.98 -15.66 5.98
N SER A 252 12.49 -14.44 6.07
CA SER A 252 13.20 -13.94 7.26
C SER A 252 12.26 -13.57 8.42
N LYS A 253 10.94 -13.59 8.22
CA LYS A 253 9.90 -13.37 9.23
C LYS A 253 10.10 -12.07 9.98
N ARG A 254 10.38 -10.99 9.26
CA ARG A 254 10.67 -9.69 9.86
C ARG A 254 10.24 -8.54 8.97
N VAL A 255 10.08 -7.37 9.60
CA VAL A 255 10.06 -6.08 8.94
C VAL A 255 11.33 -5.34 9.30
N ARG A 256 12.07 -4.84 8.32
CA ARG A 256 13.16 -3.90 8.57
C ARG A 256 12.65 -2.48 8.37
N VAL A 257 12.98 -1.61 9.31
CA VAL A 257 12.60 -0.19 9.25
C VAL A 257 13.82 0.62 8.86
N PHE A 258 13.69 1.42 7.80
CA PHE A 258 14.77 2.27 7.28
C PHE A 258 14.36 3.73 7.28
N SER A 259 15.32 4.62 7.54
CA SER A 259 15.12 6.05 7.26
C SER A 259 15.00 6.30 5.75
N PRO A 260 14.50 7.49 5.32
CA PRO A 260 14.48 7.87 3.90
C PRO A 260 15.85 7.88 3.22
N GLN A 261 16.93 7.86 3.99
CA GLN A 261 18.32 7.78 3.51
C GLN A 261 18.88 6.35 3.49
N GLY A 262 18.07 5.34 3.88
CA GLY A 262 18.45 3.92 3.86
C GLY A 262 19.19 3.43 5.11
N ARG A 263 19.27 4.25 6.19
CA ARG A 263 19.82 3.80 7.46
C ARG A 263 18.80 2.95 8.21
N GLN A 264 19.17 1.73 8.59
CA GLN A 264 18.28 0.87 9.39
C GLN A 264 18.06 1.47 10.78
N LEU A 265 16.78 1.52 11.20
CA LEU A 265 16.33 2.04 12.48
C LEU A 265 15.93 0.93 13.43
N ALA A 266 15.14 -0.04 12.93
CA ALA A 266 14.58 -1.11 13.74
C ALA A 266 14.42 -2.41 12.94
N THR A 267 14.19 -3.50 13.68
CA THR A 267 13.71 -4.78 13.16
C THR A 267 12.48 -5.21 13.96
N ILE A 268 11.39 -5.57 13.28
CA ILE A 268 10.17 -6.09 13.89
C ILE A 268 10.07 -7.58 13.52
N ARG A 269 9.98 -8.45 14.52
CA ARG A 269 9.90 -9.91 14.35
C ARG A 269 8.45 -10.38 14.38
N VAL A 270 8.17 -11.35 13.52
CA VAL A 270 6.94 -12.16 13.52
C VAL A 270 7.30 -13.66 13.58
N ASP A 271 6.32 -14.53 13.79
CA ASP A 271 6.55 -15.97 14.02
C ASP A 271 6.28 -16.86 12.79
N ALA A 272 5.85 -16.28 11.66
CA ALA A 272 5.68 -16.98 10.38
C ALA A 272 6.07 -16.07 9.21
N ASN A 273 6.04 -16.60 7.98
CA ASN A 273 6.34 -15.83 6.77
C ASN A 273 5.39 -14.64 6.64
N ILE A 274 5.97 -13.47 6.44
CA ILE A 274 5.29 -12.19 6.33
C ILE A 274 5.25 -11.74 4.87
N THR A 275 4.18 -11.06 4.48
CA THR A 275 4.03 -10.57 3.10
C THR A 275 4.05 -9.04 3.04
N ASN A 276 3.15 -8.37 3.74
CA ASN A 276 2.98 -6.94 3.57
C ASN A 276 2.63 -6.26 4.90
N ALA A 277 2.56 -4.92 4.91
CA ALA A 277 2.24 -4.14 6.09
C ALA A 277 1.47 -2.86 5.75
N ALA A 278 0.61 -2.43 6.66
CA ALA A 278 -0.09 -1.15 6.58
C ALA A 278 -0.29 -0.54 7.97
N PHE A 279 -0.24 0.76 8.05
CA PHE A 279 -0.66 1.47 9.24
C PHE A 279 -2.18 1.57 9.31
N GLY A 280 -2.71 1.51 10.52
CA GLY A 280 -4.14 1.63 10.79
C GLY A 280 -4.43 1.83 12.26
N GLY A 281 -5.65 1.47 12.67
CA GLY A 281 -6.13 1.74 14.00
C GLY A 281 -6.76 3.14 14.10
N LYS A 282 -7.48 3.39 15.20
CA LYS A 282 -8.23 4.63 15.39
C LYS A 282 -7.36 5.89 15.35
N ASP A 283 -6.10 5.77 15.78
CA ASP A 283 -5.11 6.85 15.81
C ASP A 283 -4.09 6.77 14.68
N GLY A 284 -4.19 5.77 13.79
CA GLY A 284 -3.23 5.53 12.71
C GLY A 284 -1.86 5.03 13.18
N LYS A 285 -1.71 4.61 14.43
CA LYS A 285 -0.43 4.23 15.05
C LYS A 285 -0.22 2.73 15.21
N THR A 286 -1.11 1.91 14.70
CA THR A 286 -0.95 0.45 14.73
C THR A 286 -0.45 -0.04 13.38
N LEU A 287 0.72 -0.67 13.38
CA LEU A 287 1.22 -1.38 12.20
C LEU A 287 0.56 -2.76 12.16
N TYR A 288 -0.24 -3.01 11.13
CA TYR A 288 -0.78 -4.33 10.79
C TYR A 288 0.10 -4.99 9.74
N MET A 289 0.25 -6.30 9.85
CA MET A 289 1.08 -7.10 8.94
C MET A 289 0.32 -8.34 8.51
N THR A 290 0.46 -8.69 7.25
CA THR A 290 -0.12 -9.89 6.62
C THR A 290 0.94 -10.94 6.37
N GLY A 291 0.54 -12.20 6.17
CA GLY A 291 1.48 -13.27 5.86
C GLY A 291 0.81 -14.62 5.60
N ALA A 292 1.54 -15.71 5.80
CA ALA A 292 1.10 -17.07 5.56
C ALA A 292 0.02 -17.50 6.57
N GLY A 293 -1.25 -17.22 6.22
CA GLY A 293 -2.42 -17.58 7.03
C GLY A 293 -2.50 -16.86 8.39
N ALA A 294 -1.86 -15.71 8.53
CA ALA A 294 -1.82 -14.97 9.78
C ALA A 294 -1.82 -13.46 9.57
N LEU A 295 -2.33 -12.74 10.55
CA LEU A 295 -2.16 -11.30 10.72
C LEU A 295 -1.44 -11.03 12.03
N TRP A 296 -0.66 -9.95 12.05
CA TRP A 296 -0.03 -9.41 13.26
C TRP A 296 -0.36 -7.94 13.39
N ARG A 297 -0.22 -7.44 14.61
CA ARG A 297 -0.27 -6.02 14.92
C ARG A 297 0.88 -5.62 15.83
N LEU A 298 1.27 -4.36 15.74
CA LEU A 298 2.22 -3.73 16.64
C LEU A 298 1.81 -2.27 16.85
N PRO A 299 1.34 -1.88 18.04
CA PRO A 299 1.18 -0.47 18.40
C PRO A 299 2.54 0.23 18.41
N LEU A 300 2.60 1.42 17.84
CA LEU A 300 3.80 2.26 17.75
C LEU A 300 3.48 3.68 18.25
N ASP A 301 4.51 4.44 18.59
CA ASP A 301 4.35 5.86 18.91
C ASP A 301 4.18 6.72 17.65
N VAL A 302 4.78 6.26 16.53
CA VAL A 302 4.71 6.91 15.23
C VAL A 302 3.42 6.50 14.50
N GLY A 303 2.81 7.44 13.80
CA GLY A 303 1.67 7.16 12.91
C GLY A 303 2.11 6.84 11.49
N GLY A 304 1.23 6.16 10.75
CA GLY A 304 1.39 5.99 9.31
C GLY A 304 1.16 7.29 8.54
N MET A 305 1.46 7.23 7.25
CA MET A 305 1.10 8.30 6.33
C MET A 305 -0.42 8.38 6.19
N PRO A 306 -1.04 9.57 6.22
CA PRO A 306 -2.43 9.70 5.86
C PRO A 306 -2.59 9.39 4.36
N TYR A 307 -3.57 8.53 4.04
CA TYR A 307 -3.98 8.22 2.67
C TYR A 307 -4.73 9.38 2.03
#